data_768b136f8fdd6e2bf35248afaa34901f
#
_entry.id   768b136f8fdd6e2bf35248afaa34901f
#
_cell.length_a   1.000
_cell.length_b   1.000
_cell.length_c   1.000
_cell.angle_alpha   90.00
_cell.angle_beta   90.00
_cell.angle_gamma   90.00
#
_symmetry.space_group_name_H-M   'P 1'
#
loop_
_entity.id
_entity.type
_entity.pdbx_description
1 polymer ?
#
loop_
_entity_poly.entity_id
_entity_poly.type
_entity_poly.pdbx_seq_one_letter_code
_entity_poly.pdbx_strand_id
1 'polypeptide(L)'
;MAKSTREAYGEALAELGKINERIVVMDADLSGSTKTSTFKKAFPDRFYDFGIAEANMIDAAAGFAFSGYIPFASTFAIFGAGRAYEQIRNSVAYAKANVKLAFTHAGLSVGEDGGSHQALEDISLMRGIPGMTVFVPCDAEEAKKAVAAAVEIDGPVYLRLSRPNTDAVTDADTPFIPGKANVIRDGSDAAIFATGLMVTRAIKAAELLEA
;
A
#
# COMPACT_ATOMS: atom_id res chain seq x y z
N MET A 1 -19.81 -2.28 -4.82
CA MET A 1 -19.78 -0.81 -4.94
C MET A 1 -18.34 -0.37 -5.17
N ALA A 2 -18.10 0.61 -6.02
CA ALA A 2 -16.76 1.14 -6.24
C ALA A 2 -16.20 1.76 -4.95
N LYS A 3 -14.98 1.39 -4.57
CA LYS A 3 -14.31 1.82 -3.35
C LYS A 3 -12.82 2.00 -3.60
N SER A 4 -12.17 2.96 -2.95
CA SER A 4 -10.74 3.16 -3.11
C SER A 4 -9.92 2.14 -2.31
N THR A 5 -8.74 1.81 -2.82
CA THR A 5 -7.83 0.89 -2.11
C THR A 5 -7.35 1.48 -0.78
N ARG A 6 -7.23 2.81 -0.66
CA ARG A 6 -6.89 3.48 0.61
C ARG A 6 -8.00 3.35 1.68
N GLU A 7 -9.29 3.39 1.29
CA GLU A 7 -10.40 3.17 2.22
C GLU A 7 -10.42 1.73 2.71
N ALA A 8 -10.25 0.77 1.79
CA ALA A 8 -10.15 -0.63 2.13
C ALA A 8 -8.96 -0.92 3.06
N TYR A 9 -7.82 -0.26 2.83
CA TYR A 9 -6.65 -0.29 3.71
C TYR A 9 -6.99 0.16 5.13
N GLY A 10 -7.57 1.34 5.30
CA GLY A 10 -7.91 1.88 6.63
C GLY A 10 -8.86 0.98 7.42
N GLU A 11 -9.84 0.37 6.74
CA GLU A 11 -10.76 -0.60 7.36
C GLU A 11 -10.07 -1.91 7.73
N ALA A 12 -9.34 -2.51 6.78
CA ALA A 12 -8.61 -3.76 7.02
C ALA A 12 -7.62 -3.62 8.18
N LEU A 13 -6.94 -2.47 8.25
CA LEU A 13 -6.00 -2.18 9.32
C LEU A 13 -6.69 -2.10 10.69
N ALA A 14 -7.87 -1.47 10.76
CA ALA A 14 -8.65 -1.42 11.99
C ALA A 14 -9.18 -2.80 12.41
N GLU A 15 -9.60 -3.65 11.47
CA GLU A 15 -10.01 -5.03 11.77
C GLU A 15 -8.84 -5.88 12.27
N LEU A 16 -7.68 -5.80 11.61
CA LEU A 16 -6.47 -6.52 12.05
C LEU A 16 -5.99 -6.04 13.42
N GLY A 17 -6.14 -4.75 13.72
CA GLY A 17 -5.82 -4.17 15.02
C GLY A 17 -6.62 -4.76 16.20
N LYS A 18 -7.80 -5.32 15.94
CA LYS A 18 -8.63 -6.01 16.98
C LYS A 18 -8.03 -7.35 17.40
N ILE A 19 -7.34 -8.02 16.50
CA ILE A 19 -6.84 -9.39 16.69
C ILE A 19 -5.30 -9.46 16.84
N ASN A 20 -4.59 -8.36 16.56
CA ASN A 20 -3.15 -8.31 16.70
C ASN A 20 -2.71 -6.99 17.36
N GLU A 21 -2.36 -7.08 18.64
CA GLU A 21 -1.95 -5.93 19.45
C GLU A 21 -0.57 -5.37 19.08
N ARG A 22 0.25 -6.13 18.35
CA ARG A 22 1.56 -5.66 17.87
C ARG A 22 1.45 -4.64 16.74
N ILE A 23 0.28 -4.53 16.07
CA ILE A 23 0.06 -3.54 15.03
C ILE A 23 0.00 -2.14 15.65
N VAL A 24 0.89 -1.28 15.20
CA VAL A 24 0.92 0.16 15.48
C VAL A 24 0.87 0.92 14.16
N VAL A 25 0.25 2.09 14.16
CA VAL A 25 0.06 2.89 12.95
C VAL A 25 0.68 4.26 13.10
N MET A 26 1.42 4.67 12.11
CA MET A 26 2.12 5.94 12.03
C MET A 26 1.66 6.71 10.81
N ASP A 27 1.53 8.02 10.95
CA ASP A 27 1.12 8.90 9.86
C ASP A 27 1.90 10.21 9.91
N ALA A 28 2.06 10.84 8.75
CA ALA A 28 2.76 12.11 8.61
C ALA A 28 1.75 13.25 8.33
N ASP A 29 0.84 13.50 9.29
CA ASP A 29 -0.21 14.54 9.26
C ASP A 29 -1.20 14.42 8.09
N LEU A 30 -1.41 13.22 7.59
CA LEU A 30 -2.30 12.93 6.45
C LEU A 30 -3.40 11.90 6.76
N SER A 31 -3.67 11.62 8.04
CA SER A 31 -4.51 10.49 8.49
C SER A 31 -5.92 10.47 7.91
N GLY A 32 -6.50 11.63 7.62
CA GLY A 32 -7.80 11.75 6.94
C GLY A 32 -7.73 11.31 5.48
N SER A 33 -6.61 11.57 4.80
CA SER A 33 -6.37 11.23 3.40
C SER A 33 -5.90 9.79 3.20
N THR A 34 -4.98 9.33 4.02
CA THR A 34 -4.47 7.94 4.03
C THR A 34 -5.47 6.93 4.57
N LYS A 35 -6.50 7.40 5.28
CA LYS A 35 -7.54 6.63 5.98
C LYS A 35 -7.05 5.91 7.26
N THR A 36 -5.86 6.19 7.72
CA THR A 36 -5.34 5.72 9.01
C THR A 36 -6.14 6.27 10.19
N SER A 37 -6.89 7.37 10.00
CA SER A 37 -7.83 7.92 10.99
C SER A 37 -8.89 6.89 11.44
N THR A 38 -9.18 5.86 10.65
CA THR A 38 -10.07 4.76 11.04
C THR A 38 -9.43 3.94 12.16
N PHE A 39 -8.15 3.60 12.02
CA PHE A 39 -7.39 2.94 13.08
C PHE A 39 -7.21 3.83 14.31
N LYS A 40 -6.86 5.12 14.12
CA LYS A 40 -6.74 6.11 15.21
C LYS A 40 -7.98 6.17 16.11
N LYS A 41 -9.18 6.14 15.51
CA LYS A 41 -10.44 6.15 16.24
C LYS A 41 -10.66 4.89 17.08
N ALA A 42 -10.25 3.74 16.58
CA ALA A 42 -10.42 2.46 17.27
C ALA A 42 -9.32 2.21 18.31
N PHE A 43 -8.09 2.66 18.07
CA PHE A 43 -6.91 2.37 18.87
C PHE A 43 -6.02 3.61 19.04
N PRO A 44 -6.45 4.66 19.73
CA PRO A 44 -5.71 5.91 19.86
C PRO A 44 -4.32 5.73 20.50
N ASP A 45 -4.15 4.79 21.42
CA ASP A 45 -2.87 4.52 22.12
C ASP A 45 -1.85 3.76 21.24
N ARG A 46 -2.26 3.28 20.06
CA ARG A 46 -1.41 2.59 19.09
C ARG A 46 -1.27 3.37 17.78
N PHE A 47 -1.65 4.66 17.80
CA PHE A 47 -1.55 5.56 16.66
C PHE A 47 -0.60 6.72 16.99
N TYR A 48 0.34 6.99 16.10
CA TYR A 48 1.36 8.04 16.27
C TYR A 48 1.38 8.96 15.05
N ASP A 49 1.18 10.25 15.29
CA ASP A 49 1.29 11.28 14.25
C ASP A 49 2.65 11.98 14.39
N PHE A 50 3.44 11.96 13.34
CA PHE A 50 4.78 12.53 13.31
C PHE A 50 4.81 13.96 12.75
N GLY A 51 3.66 14.52 12.37
CA GLY A 51 3.61 15.75 11.61
C GLY A 51 4.24 15.56 10.20
N ILE A 52 4.57 16.64 9.54
CA ILE A 52 5.17 16.60 8.18
C ILE A 52 6.67 16.26 8.28
N ALA A 53 6.96 15.03 8.73
CA ALA A 53 8.31 14.54 9.01
C ALA A 53 8.48 13.06 8.62
N GLU A 54 8.31 12.76 7.33
CA GLU A 54 8.27 11.39 6.79
C GLU A 54 9.55 10.61 7.09
N ALA A 55 10.72 11.23 6.95
CA ALA A 55 11.99 10.58 7.25
C ALA A 55 12.07 10.13 8.73
N ASN A 56 11.67 11.01 9.66
CA ASN A 56 11.60 10.69 11.08
C ASN A 56 10.59 9.58 11.37
N MET A 57 9.42 9.62 10.73
CA MET A 57 8.40 8.56 10.84
C MET A 57 8.96 7.20 10.42
N ILE A 58 9.70 7.12 9.32
CA ILE A 58 10.27 5.87 8.81
C ILE A 58 11.34 5.32 9.76
N ASP A 59 12.23 6.19 10.28
CA ASP A 59 13.25 5.77 11.25
C ASP A 59 12.61 5.30 12.56
N ALA A 60 11.59 5.99 13.05
CA ALA A 60 10.82 5.56 14.22
C ALA A 60 10.12 4.21 13.97
N ALA A 61 9.54 4.00 12.77
CA ALA A 61 8.93 2.73 12.39
C ALA A 61 9.94 1.58 12.46
N ALA A 62 11.18 1.79 12.00
CA ALA A 62 12.23 0.79 12.14
C ALA A 62 12.52 0.47 13.63
N GLY A 63 12.57 1.48 14.50
CA GLY A 63 12.74 1.31 15.94
C GLY A 63 11.61 0.51 16.59
N PHE A 64 10.36 0.77 16.22
CA PHE A 64 9.19 0.00 16.68
C PHE A 64 9.25 -1.46 16.19
N ALA A 65 9.66 -1.69 14.95
CA ALA A 65 9.83 -3.04 14.41
C ALA A 65 10.85 -3.84 15.21
N PHE A 66 12.02 -3.25 15.56
CA PHE A 66 13.02 -3.90 16.39
C PHE A 66 12.58 -4.10 17.84
N SER A 67 11.55 -3.36 18.27
CA SER A 67 10.92 -3.56 19.58
C SER A 67 9.82 -4.63 19.56
N GLY A 68 9.62 -5.34 18.43
CA GLY A 68 8.66 -6.44 18.29
C GLY A 68 7.28 -6.05 17.81
N TYR A 69 7.06 -4.78 17.45
CA TYR A 69 5.82 -4.32 16.83
C TYR A 69 5.79 -4.55 15.32
N ILE A 70 4.61 -4.38 14.72
CA ILE A 70 4.37 -4.39 13.28
C ILE A 70 3.88 -2.99 12.89
N PRO A 71 4.79 -2.03 12.65
CA PRO A 71 4.42 -0.67 12.31
C PRO A 71 3.95 -0.57 10.87
N PHE A 72 2.81 0.11 10.68
CA PHE A 72 2.32 0.59 9.40
C PHE A 72 2.59 2.09 9.31
N ALA A 73 3.54 2.49 8.48
CA ALA A 73 3.88 3.90 8.22
C ALA A 73 3.15 4.39 6.98
N SER A 74 2.38 5.46 7.11
CA SER A 74 1.47 5.96 6.06
C SER A 74 1.71 7.43 5.76
N THR A 75 1.78 7.74 4.47
CA THR A 75 1.86 9.08 3.89
C THR A 75 1.48 8.99 2.41
N PHE A 76 1.64 10.08 1.64
CA PHE A 76 1.53 10.00 0.18
C PHE A 76 2.79 9.35 -0.43
N ALA A 77 2.60 8.64 -1.54
CA ALA A 77 3.67 7.89 -2.18
C ALA A 77 4.88 8.75 -2.55
N ILE A 78 4.64 9.96 -3.05
CA ILE A 78 5.74 10.89 -3.40
C ILE A 78 6.56 11.32 -2.17
N PHE A 79 5.91 11.48 -1.02
CA PHE A 79 6.60 11.91 0.20
C PHE A 79 7.32 10.74 0.88
N GLY A 80 6.70 9.56 0.93
CA GLY A 80 7.35 8.39 1.48
C GLY A 80 8.45 7.84 0.57
N ALA A 81 8.11 7.43 -0.65
CA ALA A 81 9.05 6.82 -1.58
C ALA A 81 10.10 7.81 -2.12
N GLY A 82 9.75 9.10 -2.22
CA GLY A 82 10.68 10.13 -2.68
C GLY A 82 11.51 10.72 -1.53
N ARG A 83 10.84 11.44 -0.63
CA ARG A 83 11.51 12.23 0.43
C ARG A 83 12.21 11.37 1.48
N ALA A 84 11.65 10.22 1.86
CA ALA A 84 12.20 9.31 2.88
C ALA A 84 12.87 8.07 2.28
N TYR A 85 13.28 8.10 1.00
CA TYR A 85 13.85 6.94 0.31
C TYR A 85 15.10 6.40 1.00
N GLU A 86 15.98 7.28 1.49
CA GLU A 86 17.21 6.89 2.17
C GLU A 86 16.92 6.11 3.46
N GLN A 87 15.98 6.57 4.29
CA GLN A 87 15.56 5.90 5.52
C GLN A 87 14.91 4.54 5.22
N ILE A 88 14.07 4.47 4.18
CA ILE A 88 13.50 3.20 3.72
C ILE A 88 14.61 2.23 3.31
N ARG A 89 15.60 2.70 2.56
CA ARG A 89 16.71 1.88 2.09
C ARG A 89 17.59 1.38 3.23
N ASN A 90 17.99 2.26 4.14
CA ASN A 90 18.99 1.95 5.17
C ASN A 90 18.34 1.48 6.47
N SER A 91 17.45 2.26 7.07
CA SER A 91 16.88 1.93 8.38
C SER A 91 15.87 0.79 8.31
N VAL A 92 15.16 0.64 7.19
CA VAL A 92 14.14 -0.40 7.04
C VAL A 92 14.71 -1.62 6.29
N ALA A 93 15.05 -1.47 5.01
CA ALA A 93 15.33 -2.64 4.18
C ALA A 93 16.70 -3.26 4.45
N TYR A 94 17.78 -2.47 4.52
CA TYR A 94 19.10 -2.97 4.83
C TYR A 94 19.17 -3.64 6.21
N ALA A 95 18.48 -3.04 7.18
CA ALA A 95 18.36 -3.57 8.54
C ALA A 95 17.33 -4.72 8.66
N LYS A 96 16.58 -5.03 7.60
CA LYS A 96 15.51 -6.05 7.56
C LYS A 96 14.41 -5.81 8.59
N ALA A 97 14.09 -4.55 8.86
CA ALA A 97 13.03 -4.19 9.80
C ALA A 97 11.65 -4.58 9.27
N ASN A 98 10.81 -5.15 10.12
CA ASN A 98 9.45 -5.59 9.79
C ASN A 98 8.48 -4.41 9.70
N VAL A 99 8.70 -3.49 8.75
CA VAL A 99 7.92 -2.26 8.54
C VAL A 99 7.02 -2.40 7.33
N LYS A 100 5.77 -1.95 7.46
CA LYS A 100 4.78 -1.88 6.37
C LYS A 100 4.64 -0.44 5.91
N LEU A 101 5.14 -0.15 4.73
CA LEU A 101 5.11 1.16 4.09
C LEU A 101 3.82 1.27 3.27
N ALA A 102 2.76 1.81 3.86
CA ALA A 102 1.45 1.89 3.21
C ALA A 102 1.22 3.30 2.67
N PHE A 103 1.68 3.54 1.43
CA PHE A 103 1.64 4.86 0.83
C PHE A 103 0.47 5.00 -0.14
N THR A 104 -0.25 6.10 -0.02
CA THR A 104 -1.44 6.41 -0.80
C THR A 104 -1.18 7.47 -1.86
N HIS A 105 -2.17 7.78 -2.69
CA HIS A 105 -2.11 8.84 -3.70
C HIS A 105 -1.00 8.65 -4.75
N ALA A 106 -0.68 7.39 -5.08
CA ALA A 106 0.35 7.08 -6.04
C ALA A 106 -0.08 7.33 -7.50
N GLY A 107 0.87 7.74 -8.33
CA GLY A 107 0.71 7.89 -9.77
C GLY A 107 -0.05 9.14 -10.21
N LEU A 108 -0.44 9.18 -11.49
CA LEU A 108 -1.20 10.28 -12.09
C LEU A 108 -2.59 10.47 -11.48
N SER A 109 -3.15 9.40 -10.91
CA SER A 109 -4.49 9.37 -10.34
C SER A 109 -4.66 10.15 -9.03
N VAL A 110 -3.60 10.79 -8.53
CA VAL A 110 -3.68 11.75 -7.43
C VAL A 110 -4.62 12.91 -7.79
N GLY A 111 -4.63 13.29 -9.05
CA GLY A 111 -5.57 14.25 -9.63
C GLY A 111 -5.17 15.70 -9.38
N GLU A 112 -6.07 16.47 -8.75
CA GLU A 112 -6.01 17.93 -8.61
C GLU A 112 -4.82 18.48 -7.81
N ASP A 113 -4.18 17.67 -6.96
CA ASP A 113 -2.95 18.08 -6.25
C ASP A 113 -1.78 18.31 -7.21
N GLY A 114 -1.88 17.80 -8.45
CA GLY A 114 -0.98 18.10 -9.54
C GLY A 114 0.39 17.42 -9.49
N GLY A 115 1.28 17.85 -10.37
CA GLY A 115 2.56 17.19 -10.66
C GLY A 115 3.50 17.05 -9.46
N SER A 116 3.45 17.96 -8.50
CA SER A 116 4.26 17.86 -7.27
C SER A 116 3.87 16.71 -6.35
N HIS A 117 2.67 16.14 -6.54
CA HIS A 117 2.13 15.04 -5.74
C HIS A 117 2.04 13.71 -6.50
N GLN A 118 2.36 13.72 -7.80
CA GLN A 118 2.29 12.54 -8.68
C GLN A 118 3.56 11.70 -8.55
N ALA A 119 3.50 10.61 -7.75
CA ALA A 119 4.58 9.63 -7.66
C ALA A 119 4.53 8.70 -8.87
N LEU A 120 5.42 8.87 -9.85
CA LEU A 120 5.49 8.05 -11.06
C LEU A 120 6.54 6.94 -10.93
N GLU A 121 7.56 7.14 -10.14
CA GLU A 121 8.75 6.32 -9.97
C GLU A 121 8.74 5.42 -8.72
N ASP A 122 7.71 5.51 -7.88
CA ASP A 122 7.63 4.83 -6.59
C ASP A 122 7.78 3.30 -6.68
N ILE A 123 7.14 2.66 -7.66
CA ILE A 123 7.30 1.21 -7.89
C ILE A 123 8.75 0.88 -8.25
N SER A 124 9.37 1.67 -9.12
CA SER A 124 10.76 1.46 -9.55
C SER A 124 11.72 1.62 -8.38
N LEU A 125 11.57 2.67 -7.58
CA LEU A 125 12.38 2.93 -6.39
C LEU A 125 12.27 1.79 -5.37
N MET A 126 11.05 1.36 -5.04
CA MET A 126 10.84 0.30 -4.05
C MET A 126 11.31 -1.07 -4.56
N ARG A 127 11.08 -1.40 -5.83
CA ARG A 127 11.59 -2.64 -6.42
C ARG A 127 13.11 -2.68 -6.53
N GLY A 128 13.77 -1.54 -6.59
CA GLY A 128 15.22 -1.44 -6.60
C GLY A 128 15.89 -1.75 -5.26
N ILE A 129 15.12 -1.83 -4.17
CA ILE A 129 15.65 -2.11 -2.83
C ILE A 129 15.64 -3.62 -2.57
N PRO A 130 16.79 -4.25 -2.31
CA PRO A 130 16.86 -5.68 -1.99
C PRO A 130 16.01 -6.04 -0.76
N GLY A 131 15.23 -7.13 -0.87
CA GLY A 131 14.39 -7.62 0.22
C GLY A 131 13.03 -6.91 0.37
N MET A 132 12.77 -5.84 -0.39
CA MET A 132 11.48 -5.16 -0.38
C MET A 132 10.42 -5.98 -1.12
N THR A 133 9.32 -6.29 -0.43
CA THR A 133 8.11 -6.83 -1.07
C THR A 133 7.23 -5.67 -1.53
N VAL A 134 6.73 -5.71 -2.77
CA VAL A 134 5.90 -4.63 -3.34
C VAL A 134 4.53 -5.19 -3.72
N PHE A 135 3.47 -4.63 -3.13
CA PHE A 135 2.08 -4.94 -3.43
C PHE A 135 1.38 -3.72 -4.05
N VAL A 136 0.68 -3.94 -5.15
CA VAL A 136 -0.05 -2.90 -5.88
C VAL A 136 -1.47 -3.41 -6.16
N PRO A 137 -2.36 -3.43 -5.16
CA PRO A 137 -3.70 -3.99 -5.29
C PRO A 137 -4.55 -3.20 -6.29
N CYS A 138 -5.37 -3.92 -7.09
CA CYS A 138 -6.18 -3.35 -8.15
C CYS A 138 -7.52 -2.78 -7.65
N ASP A 139 -8.06 -3.35 -6.59
CA ASP A 139 -9.36 -2.95 -6.02
C ASP A 139 -9.38 -3.05 -4.48
N ALA A 140 -10.55 -2.79 -3.91
CA ALA A 140 -10.73 -2.74 -2.47
C ALA A 140 -10.58 -4.13 -1.81
N GLU A 141 -11.02 -5.20 -2.49
CA GLU A 141 -10.95 -6.54 -1.92
C GLU A 141 -9.52 -7.07 -1.94
N GLU A 142 -8.82 -6.86 -3.05
CA GLU A 142 -7.39 -7.20 -3.13
C GLU A 142 -6.56 -6.37 -2.14
N ALA A 143 -6.91 -5.09 -1.90
CA ALA A 143 -6.23 -4.26 -0.91
C ALA A 143 -6.37 -4.82 0.50
N LYS A 144 -7.54 -5.30 0.92
CA LYS A 144 -7.73 -5.95 2.24
C LYS A 144 -6.85 -7.19 2.38
N LYS A 145 -6.81 -8.03 1.35
CA LYS A 145 -5.99 -9.25 1.32
C LYS A 145 -4.49 -8.91 1.34
N ALA A 146 -4.08 -7.89 0.61
CA ALA A 146 -2.70 -7.41 0.59
C ALA A 146 -2.26 -6.89 1.98
N VAL A 147 -3.13 -6.19 2.71
CA VAL A 147 -2.85 -5.73 4.08
C VAL A 147 -2.69 -6.92 5.03
N ALA A 148 -3.58 -7.91 4.94
CA ALA A 148 -3.48 -9.12 5.75
C ALA A 148 -2.20 -9.91 5.43
N ALA A 149 -1.89 -10.11 4.15
CA ALA A 149 -0.66 -10.78 3.72
C ALA A 149 0.61 -10.02 4.16
N ALA A 150 0.57 -8.69 4.18
CA ALA A 150 1.69 -7.89 4.65
C ALA A 150 1.99 -8.13 6.13
N VAL A 151 0.99 -8.37 6.98
CA VAL A 151 1.20 -8.69 8.41
C VAL A 151 1.95 -10.00 8.60
N GLU A 152 1.71 -10.98 7.73
CA GLU A 152 2.32 -12.31 7.80
C GLU A 152 3.77 -12.35 7.27
N ILE A 153 4.19 -11.36 6.50
CA ILE A 153 5.56 -11.27 5.98
C ILE A 153 6.45 -10.64 7.04
N ASP A 154 7.47 -11.35 7.47
CA ASP A 154 8.53 -10.79 8.32
C ASP A 154 9.56 -10.07 7.44
N GLY A 155 9.51 -8.74 7.46
CA GLY A 155 10.34 -7.88 6.65
C GLY A 155 9.60 -6.69 6.02
N PRO A 156 10.28 -5.90 5.20
CA PRO A 156 9.73 -4.69 4.60
C PRO A 156 8.72 -5.00 3.51
N VAL A 157 7.56 -4.36 3.59
CA VAL A 157 6.51 -4.45 2.56
C VAL A 157 6.09 -3.04 2.16
N TYR A 158 6.09 -2.76 0.87
CA TYR A 158 5.51 -1.56 0.29
C TYR A 158 4.12 -1.85 -0.26
N LEU A 159 3.10 -1.21 0.29
CA LEU A 159 1.71 -1.22 -0.15
C LEU A 159 1.43 0.05 -0.93
N ARG A 160 1.25 -0.06 -2.24
CA ARG A 160 0.92 1.07 -3.12
C ARG A 160 -0.58 1.24 -3.25
N LEU A 161 -1.12 2.31 -2.69
CA LEU A 161 -2.56 2.54 -2.61
C LEU A 161 -2.98 3.76 -3.44
N SER A 162 -4.17 3.68 -4.03
CA SER A 162 -4.71 4.71 -4.91
C SER A 162 -5.71 5.63 -4.19
N ARG A 163 -5.85 6.87 -4.69
CA ARG A 163 -6.85 7.84 -4.23
C ARG A 163 -8.24 7.56 -4.77
N PRO A 164 -8.44 7.36 -6.10
CA PRO A 164 -9.77 7.21 -6.67
C PRO A 164 -10.40 5.87 -6.30
N ASN A 165 -11.72 5.84 -6.40
CA ASN A 165 -12.47 4.58 -6.33
C ASN A 165 -12.17 3.72 -7.56
N THR A 166 -12.16 2.42 -7.36
CA THR A 166 -11.96 1.40 -8.41
C THR A 166 -13.21 0.54 -8.54
N ASP A 167 -13.46 0.07 -9.76
CA ASP A 167 -14.43 -0.99 -9.98
C ASP A 167 -13.91 -2.28 -9.34
N ALA A 168 -14.80 -3.13 -8.82
CA ALA A 168 -14.42 -4.43 -8.30
C ALA A 168 -14.01 -5.36 -9.45
N VAL A 169 -12.83 -5.93 -9.33
CA VAL A 169 -12.27 -6.95 -10.24
C VAL A 169 -12.15 -8.27 -9.51
N THR A 170 -11.81 -8.20 -8.22
CA THR A 170 -11.65 -9.37 -7.34
C THR A 170 -12.79 -9.47 -6.33
N ASP A 171 -12.97 -10.66 -5.78
CA ASP A 171 -13.97 -10.98 -4.77
C ASP A 171 -13.34 -11.73 -3.59
N ALA A 172 -14.18 -12.21 -2.65
CA ALA A 172 -13.72 -12.94 -1.47
C ALA A 172 -12.97 -14.22 -1.82
N ASP A 173 -13.39 -14.90 -2.89
CA ASP A 173 -12.83 -16.21 -3.31
C ASP A 173 -11.59 -16.07 -4.19
N THR A 174 -11.34 -14.89 -4.77
CA THR A 174 -10.14 -14.63 -5.58
C THR A 174 -8.88 -14.73 -4.69
N PRO A 175 -7.93 -15.62 -4.99
CA PRO A 175 -6.75 -15.79 -4.14
C PRO A 175 -5.82 -14.58 -4.20
N PHE A 176 -5.16 -14.27 -3.08
CA PHE A 176 -4.03 -13.34 -3.03
C PHE A 176 -2.80 -14.08 -2.50
N ILE A 177 -1.91 -14.46 -3.39
CA ILE A 177 -0.69 -15.20 -3.05
C ILE A 177 0.52 -14.32 -3.40
N PRO A 178 1.30 -13.84 -2.41
CA PRO A 178 2.49 -13.06 -2.68
C PRO A 178 3.42 -13.71 -3.72
N GLY A 179 3.82 -12.94 -4.74
CA GLY A 179 4.68 -13.42 -5.81
C GLY A 179 3.98 -14.18 -6.94
N LYS A 180 2.64 -14.34 -6.90
CA LYS A 180 1.87 -14.95 -7.98
C LYS A 180 0.89 -13.95 -8.59
N ALA A 181 0.72 -14.04 -9.91
CA ALA A 181 -0.31 -13.30 -10.63
C ALA A 181 -1.60 -14.13 -10.71
N ASN A 182 -2.74 -13.45 -10.71
CA ASN A 182 -4.04 -14.04 -11.03
C ASN A 182 -4.31 -13.91 -12.53
N VAL A 183 -4.80 -14.97 -13.16
CA VAL A 183 -5.34 -14.92 -14.51
C VAL A 183 -6.78 -14.42 -14.40
N ILE A 184 -7.04 -13.22 -14.88
CA ILE A 184 -8.38 -12.60 -14.84
C ILE A 184 -9.19 -12.98 -16.09
N ARG A 185 -8.51 -13.23 -17.21
CA ARG A 185 -9.12 -13.61 -18.48
C ARG A 185 -8.17 -14.53 -19.24
N ASP A 186 -8.69 -15.65 -19.74
CA ASP A 186 -7.96 -16.57 -20.59
C ASP A 186 -7.94 -16.08 -22.05
N GLY A 187 -6.94 -16.51 -22.82
CA GLY A 187 -6.75 -16.21 -24.23
C GLY A 187 -5.48 -16.84 -24.78
N SER A 188 -5.26 -16.71 -26.11
CA SER A 188 -4.15 -17.35 -26.82
C SER A 188 -3.31 -16.39 -27.67
N ASP A 189 -3.85 -15.23 -28.04
CA ASP A 189 -3.25 -14.37 -29.08
C ASP A 189 -2.28 -13.33 -28.49
N ALA A 190 -2.57 -12.85 -27.28
CA ALA A 190 -1.73 -11.87 -26.57
C ALA A 190 -1.83 -12.03 -25.06
N ALA A 191 -0.83 -11.54 -24.33
CA ALA A 191 -0.86 -11.46 -22.86
C ALA A 191 -0.72 -9.99 -22.42
N ILE A 192 -1.65 -9.54 -21.55
CA ILE A 192 -1.60 -8.23 -20.93
C ILE A 192 -1.30 -8.43 -19.44
N PHE A 193 -0.16 -7.89 -18.98
CA PHE A 193 0.20 -7.83 -17.56
C PHE A 193 -0.16 -6.47 -17.00
N ALA A 194 -1.00 -6.43 -15.97
CA ALA A 194 -1.46 -5.20 -15.35
C ALA A 194 -1.44 -5.30 -13.83
N THR A 195 -1.32 -4.15 -13.14
CA THR A 195 -1.36 -4.05 -11.68
C THR A 195 -2.02 -2.75 -11.24
N GLY A 196 -2.57 -2.73 -10.04
CA GLY A 196 -3.28 -1.57 -9.50
C GLY A 196 -4.44 -1.12 -10.39
N LEU A 197 -4.63 0.19 -10.49
CA LEU A 197 -5.71 0.79 -11.30
C LEU A 197 -5.70 0.38 -12.77
N MET A 198 -4.57 -0.09 -13.29
CA MET A 198 -4.47 -0.47 -14.69
C MET A 198 -5.12 -1.81 -15.00
N VAL A 199 -5.46 -2.63 -14.02
CA VAL A 199 -6.16 -3.90 -14.24
C VAL A 199 -7.53 -3.68 -14.87
N THR A 200 -8.34 -2.75 -14.34
CA THR A 200 -9.64 -2.41 -14.94
C THR A 200 -9.51 -1.85 -16.36
N ARG A 201 -8.43 -1.11 -16.64
CA ARG A 201 -8.14 -0.59 -17.97
C ARG A 201 -7.72 -1.70 -18.93
N ALA A 202 -6.93 -2.66 -18.45
CA ALA A 202 -6.50 -3.82 -19.23
C ALA A 202 -7.70 -4.72 -19.59
N ILE A 203 -8.65 -4.92 -18.69
CA ILE A 203 -9.89 -5.68 -18.97
C ILE A 203 -10.67 -4.99 -20.11
N LYS A 204 -10.90 -3.67 -20.00
CA LYS A 204 -11.59 -2.91 -21.04
C LYS A 204 -10.87 -2.92 -22.38
N ALA A 205 -9.52 -2.88 -22.37
CA ALA A 205 -8.73 -3.00 -23.58
C ALA A 205 -8.88 -4.38 -24.23
N ALA A 206 -8.88 -5.46 -23.43
CA ALA A 206 -9.09 -6.81 -23.91
C ALA A 206 -10.48 -7.00 -24.55
N GLU A 207 -11.54 -6.42 -23.95
CA GLU A 207 -12.89 -6.41 -24.52
C GLU A 207 -12.95 -5.69 -25.88
N LEU A 208 -12.24 -4.56 -26.03
CA LEU A 208 -12.18 -3.82 -27.29
C LEU A 208 -11.37 -4.52 -28.38
N LEU A 209 -10.38 -5.33 -28.02
CA LEU A 209 -9.58 -6.11 -28.96
C LEU A 209 -10.30 -7.36 -29.47
N GLU A 210 -11.32 -7.82 -28.75
CA GLU A 210 -12.13 -8.98 -29.13
C GLU A 210 -13.28 -8.62 -30.10
N ALA A 211 -13.67 -7.34 -30.16
CA ALA A 211 -14.77 -6.83 -31.00
C ALA A 211 -14.31 -6.53 -32.43
#